data_442d62ed4bacd8a4fa6f34abec516329
#
_entry.id   442d62ed4bacd8a4fa6f34abec516329
#
_cell.length_a   1.000
_cell.length_b   1.000
_cell.length_c   1.000
_cell.angle_alpha   90.00
_cell.angle_beta   90.00
_cell.angle_gamma   90.00
#
_symmetry.space_group_name_H-M   'P 1'
#
loop_
_entity.id
_entity.type
_entity.pdbx_description
1 polymer ?
#
loop_
_entity_poly.entity_id
_entity_poly.type
_entity_poly.pdbx_seq_one_letter_code
_entity_poly.pdbx_strand_id
1 'polypeptide(L)'
;MNREHYVMRTTTLLVLIASSTVLTACSPAKPQTFETPEAAVQALVEAAQTGEVKPVLKVLGEDAKPLIESGDPVADKNGREEFVAGYNEAHSLDKTVADAITLEVGADKWPFPFPIVKGGGGWHFDSAAGAEELINRRVGENELSTIQSCLAFVDAEREYYMLNVEKASLQHYASKLISAEGKKDGLYWPTGANEEPSPLGEAFAKARAEGYLQEGEPKKGAPFHGYIYRLLTGQGPNAAGGAYDYLVNDMLLGGFALVAFPAEYGNSGVMTFIVNHDGVVYSQDLGPDTTKLALAIDKFDPAAPWKREESENIIVTGTATVPAN
;
A
#
# COMPACT_ATOMS: atom_id res chain seq x y z
N MET A 1 49.09 64.19 -53.32
CA MET A 1 48.50 64.68 -52.07
C MET A 1 47.54 63.63 -51.62
N ASN A 2 48.05 62.54 -51.00
CA ASN A 2 47.26 61.37 -50.57
C ASN A 2 47.19 61.37 -49.05
N ARG A 3 45.97 61.36 -48.50
CA ARG A 3 45.71 61.14 -47.08
C ARG A 3 45.32 59.70 -46.95
N GLU A 4 46.13 58.90 -46.29
CA GLU A 4 45.80 57.57 -45.87
C GLU A 4 44.98 57.63 -44.53
N HIS A 5 43.83 57.02 -44.57
CA HIS A 5 43.00 56.80 -43.33
C HIS A 5 43.41 55.51 -42.66
N TYR A 6 43.97 55.62 -41.45
CA TYR A 6 44.27 54.52 -40.57
C TYR A 6 42.99 54.08 -39.91
N VAL A 7 42.51 52.88 -40.21
CA VAL A 7 41.36 52.22 -39.50
C VAL A 7 41.93 51.40 -38.41
N MET A 8 41.69 51.88 -37.17
CA MET A 8 42.02 51.16 -35.94
C MET A 8 40.95 50.05 -35.61
N ARG A 9 41.34 48.77 -35.82
CA ARG A 9 40.49 47.63 -35.43
C ARG A 9 40.62 47.36 -33.91
N THR A 10 39.60 47.70 -33.17
CA THR A 10 39.45 47.31 -31.78
C THR A 10 38.98 45.84 -31.72
N THR A 11 39.86 44.94 -31.28
CA THR A 11 39.54 43.53 -31.03
C THR A 11 38.92 43.43 -29.64
N THR A 12 37.59 43.24 -29.60
CA THR A 12 36.87 42.98 -28.34
C THR A 12 37.06 41.51 -27.94
N LEU A 13 37.85 41.27 -26.92
CA LEU A 13 38.06 39.94 -26.33
C LEU A 13 36.84 39.58 -25.49
N LEU A 14 35.98 38.67 -26.01
CA LEU A 14 34.83 38.12 -25.30
C LEU A 14 35.35 37.03 -24.34
N VAL A 15 35.43 37.32 -23.04
CA VAL A 15 35.73 36.33 -22.01
C VAL A 15 34.42 35.57 -21.68
N LEU A 16 34.31 34.36 -22.22
CA LEU A 16 33.24 33.42 -21.81
C LEU A 16 33.58 32.87 -20.43
N ILE A 17 32.91 33.38 -19.41
CA ILE A 17 32.92 32.77 -18.07
C ILE A 17 31.96 31.55 -18.11
N ALA A 18 32.52 30.36 -18.28
CA ALA A 18 31.79 29.10 -18.12
C ALA A 18 31.50 28.92 -16.66
N SER A 19 30.28 29.29 -16.23
CA SER A 19 29.75 28.93 -14.88
C SER A 19 29.50 27.44 -14.85
N SER A 20 30.46 26.66 -14.31
CA SER A 20 30.31 25.27 -13.98
C SER A 20 29.36 25.18 -12.78
N THR A 21 28.05 24.96 -13.01
CA THR A 21 27.13 24.55 -12.00
C THR A 21 27.51 23.12 -11.58
N VAL A 22 28.23 22.99 -10.48
CA VAL A 22 28.44 21.72 -9.80
C VAL A 22 27.07 21.29 -9.25
N LEU A 23 26.39 20.39 -9.95
CA LEU A 23 25.28 19.63 -9.40
C LEU A 23 25.88 18.74 -8.30
N THR A 24 25.80 19.19 -7.07
CA THR A 24 26.07 18.37 -5.89
C THR A 24 24.95 17.32 -5.87
N ALA A 25 25.21 16.13 -6.41
CA ALA A 25 24.35 14.98 -6.18
C ALA A 25 24.33 14.75 -4.65
N CYS A 26 23.18 15.00 -4.02
CA CYS A 26 22.97 14.71 -2.64
C CYS A 26 22.99 13.17 -2.53
N SER A 27 24.10 12.59 -2.09
CA SER A 27 24.15 11.16 -1.76
C SER A 27 23.16 10.90 -0.62
N PRO A 28 22.38 9.81 -0.64
CA PRO A 28 21.50 9.47 0.46
C PRO A 28 22.27 9.44 1.77
N ALA A 29 21.65 9.92 2.84
CA ALA A 29 22.27 9.97 4.15
C ALA A 29 22.57 8.53 4.62
N LYS A 30 23.84 8.28 4.94
CA LYS A 30 24.28 6.98 5.44
C LYS A 30 23.64 6.67 6.81
N PRO A 31 23.43 5.39 7.15
CA PRO A 31 22.94 5.01 8.47
C PRO A 31 23.86 5.52 9.58
N GLN A 32 23.29 5.81 10.74
CA GLN A 32 24.05 6.22 11.93
C GLN A 32 24.92 5.08 12.41
N THR A 33 26.15 5.38 12.87
CA THR A 33 27.07 4.38 13.44
C THR A 33 27.11 4.48 14.97
N PHE A 34 27.32 3.33 15.62
CA PHE A 34 27.27 3.16 17.07
C PHE A 34 28.50 2.40 17.57
N GLU A 35 28.84 2.55 18.85
CA GLU A 35 29.96 1.85 19.46
C GLU A 35 29.68 0.35 19.65
N THR A 36 28.41 0.00 19.93
CA THR A 36 27.98 -1.40 20.15
C THR A 36 26.67 -1.70 19.40
N PRO A 37 26.38 -2.98 19.11
CA PRO A 37 25.09 -3.38 18.53
C PRO A 37 23.91 -3.02 19.43
N GLU A 38 24.09 -3.14 20.75
CA GLU A 38 23.06 -2.81 21.73
C GLU A 38 22.70 -1.32 21.69
N ALA A 39 23.72 -0.44 21.50
CA ALA A 39 23.48 0.99 21.33
C ALA A 39 22.73 1.31 20.02
N ALA A 40 22.98 0.56 18.93
CA ALA A 40 22.24 0.69 17.69
C ALA A 40 20.77 0.31 17.88
N VAL A 41 20.49 -0.81 18.55
CA VAL A 41 19.12 -1.26 18.86
C VAL A 41 18.39 -0.27 19.74
N GLN A 42 19.03 0.21 20.80
CA GLN A 42 18.42 1.20 21.69
C GLN A 42 18.01 2.48 20.93
N ALA A 43 18.90 2.98 20.06
CA ALA A 43 18.62 4.16 19.24
C ALA A 43 17.46 3.91 18.27
N LEU A 44 17.32 2.71 17.68
CA LEU A 44 16.20 2.36 16.82
C LEU A 44 14.88 2.34 17.58
N VAL A 45 14.86 1.72 18.76
CA VAL A 45 13.65 1.66 19.60
C VAL A 45 13.21 3.05 20.04
N GLU A 46 14.15 3.89 20.51
CA GLU A 46 13.88 5.28 20.89
C GLU A 46 13.32 6.08 19.69
N ALA A 47 13.88 5.89 18.50
CA ALA A 47 13.39 6.51 17.28
C ALA A 47 11.97 6.05 16.93
N ALA A 48 11.70 4.74 16.99
CA ALA A 48 10.38 4.16 16.70
C ALA A 48 9.30 4.64 17.70
N GLN A 49 9.65 4.79 18.97
CA GLN A 49 8.76 5.30 20.02
C GLN A 49 8.28 6.74 19.79
N THR A 50 9.01 7.54 19.01
CA THR A 50 8.56 8.91 18.65
C THR A 50 7.32 8.90 17.77
N GLY A 51 7.04 7.78 17.08
CA GLY A 51 5.99 7.67 16.06
C GLY A 51 6.33 8.37 14.74
N GLU A 52 7.49 9.05 14.66
CA GLU A 52 7.92 9.80 13.48
C GLU A 52 8.87 8.96 12.60
N VAL A 53 8.79 9.13 11.27
CA VAL A 53 9.64 8.44 10.29
C VAL A 53 11.08 8.96 10.30
N LYS A 54 11.27 10.28 10.40
CA LYS A 54 12.61 10.90 10.31
C LYS A 54 13.64 10.40 11.34
N PRO A 55 13.31 10.23 12.62
CA PRO A 55 14.23 9.63 13.59
C PRO A 55 14.63 8.21 13.21
N VAL A 56 13.70 7.40 12.71
CA VAL A 56 13.96 6.03 12.28
C VAL A 56 14.90 6.00 11.08
N LEU A 57 14.66 6.85 10.06
CA LEU A 57 15.54 6.98 8.90
C LEU A 57 16.95 7.45 9.27
N LYS A 58 17.09 8.30 10.29
CA LYS A 58 18.40 8.71 10.77
C LYS A 58 19.22 7.53 11.28
N VAL A 59 18.58 6.55 11.93
CA VAL A 59 19.23 5.35 12.45
C VAL A 59 19.49 4.35 11.33
N LEU A 60 18.49 4.06 10.51
CA LEU A 60 18.53 3.03 9.47
C LEU A 60 19.19 3.48 8.16
N GLY A 61 19.27 4.80 7.90
CA GLY A 61 19.66 5.37 6.61
C GLY A 61 18.47 5.61 5.69
N GLU A 62 18.66 6.49 4.71
CA GLU A 62 17.61 6.87 3.75
C GLU A 62 17.17 5.70 2.85
N ASP A 63 18.05 4.73 2.63
CA ASP A 63 17.72 3.51 1.85
C ASP A 63 16.62 2.66 2.51
N ALA A 64 16.40 2.82 3.83
CA ALA A 64 15.30 2.17 4.53
C ALA A 64 13.93 2.81 4.27
N LYS A 65 13.86 3.96 3.61
CA LYS A 65 12.60 4.70 3.44
C LYS A 65 11.48 3.86 2.80
N PRO A 66 11.68 3.15 1.67
CA PRO A 66 10.63 2.31 1.09
C PRO A 66 10.17 1.17 2.00
N LEU A 67 10.98 0.83 3.01
CA LEU A 67 10.70 -0.27 3.92
C LEU A 67 9.82 0.13 5.10
N ILE A 68 9.89 1.41 5.49
CA ILE A 68 9.15 1.98 6.62
C ILE A 68 8.04 2.96 6.22
N GLU A 69 7.98 3.34 4.94
CA GLU A 69 6.88 4.08 4.29
C GLU A 69 6.39 3.27 3.09
N SER A 70 5.31 2.51 3.30
CA SER A 70 4.75 1.59 2.30
C SER A 70 3.76 2.23 1.34
N GLY A 71 3.41 3.51 1.58
CA GLY A 71 2.27 4.17 0.93
C GLY A 71 0.95 3.96 1.68
N ASP A 72 0.94 3.14 2.74
CA ASP A 72 -0.19 2.97 3.66
C ASP A 72 0.18 3.47 5.07
N PRO A 73 -0.14 4.73 5.43
CA PRO A 73 0.26 5.33 6.69
C PRO A 73 -0.30 4.61 7.93
N VAL A 74 -1.41 3.88 7.79
CA VAL A 74 -2.02 3.12 8.89
C VAL A 74 -1.22 1.86 9.16
N ALA A 75 -0.91 1.08 8.11
CA ALA A 75 -0.06 -0.10 8.23
C ALA A 75 1.34 0.28 8.74
N ASP A 76 1.93 1.37 8.24
CA ASP A 76 3.25 1.85 8.66
C ASP A 76 3.29 2.24 10.14
N LYS A 77 2.23 2.87 10.64
CA LYS A 77 2.10 3.22 12.07
C LYS A 77 1.97 1.96 12.92
N ASN A 78 1.07 1.06 12.54
CA ASN A 78 0.81 -0.18 13.27
C ASN A 78 2.09 -1.03 13.36
N GLY A 79 2.81 -1.22 12.25
CA GLY A 79 4.07 -1.98 12.23
C GLY A 79 5.15 -1.38 13.15
N ARG A 80 5.24 -0.05 13.28
CA ARG A 80 6.14 0.58 14.26
C ARG A 80 5.71 0.33 15.70
N GLU A 81 4.41 0.41 15.99
CA GLU A 81 3.86 0.14 17.33
C GLU A 81 4.04 -1.33 17.73
N GLU A 82 3.80 -2.26 16.80
CA GLU A 82 4.03 -3.69 16.99
C GLU A 82 5.51 -4.03 17.23
N PHE A 83 6.42 -3.40 16.48
CA PHE A 83 7.85 -3.54 16.72
C PHE A 83 8.23 -3.12 18.15
N VAL A 84 7.76 -1.95 18.59
CA VAL A 84 8.05 -1.43 19.94
C VAL A 84 7.43 -2.34 21.01
N ALA A 85 6.20 -2.80 20.81
CA ALA A 85 5.51 -3.70 21.73
C ALA A 85 6.26 -5.03 21.85
N GLY A 86 6.60 -5.65 20.72
CA GLY A 86 7.35 -6.90 20.68
C GLY A 86 8.75 -6.77 21.32
N TYR A 87 9.46 -5.67 21.04
CA TYR A 87 10.75 -5.41 21.70
C TYR A 87 10.63 -5.33 23.22
N ASN A 88 9.59 -4.65 23.72
CA ASN A 88 9.34 -4.51 25.16
C ASN A 88 8.91 -5.83 25.81
N GLU A 89 8.22 -6.70 25.08
CA GLU A 89 7.85 -8.03 25.55
C GLU A 89 9.07 -8.93 25.72
N ALA A 90 9.86 -9.07 24.67
CA ALA A 90 11.10 -9.84 24.68
C ALA A 90 12.00 -9.41 23.53
N HIS A 91 13.31 -9.40 23.75
CA HIS A 91 14.29 -9.19 22.68
C HIS A 91 15.62 -9.87 22.99
N SER A 92 16.31 -10.27 21.93
CA SER A 92 17.67 -10.82 22.02
C SER A 92 18.50 -10.46 20.79
N LEU A 93 19.81 -10.55 20.92
CA LEU A 93 20.75 -10.40 19.81
C LEU A 93 21.31 -11.76 19.44
N ASP A 94 20.94 -12.26 18.26
CA ASP A 94 21.60 -13.43 17.70
C ASP A 94 22.96 -13.04 17.11
N LYS A 95 24.02 -13.60 17.69
CA LYS A 95 25.45 -13.38 17.34
C LYS A 95 26.08 -14.60 16.67
N THR A 96 25.27 -15.50 16.11
CA THR A 96 25.75 -16.72 15.46
C THR A 96 26.59 -16.46 14.22
N VAL A 97 26.33 -15.34 13.53
CA VAL A 97 27.13 -14.86 12.39
C VAL A 97 28.09 -13.78 12.90
N ALA A 98 29.37 -13.97 12.70
CA ALA A 98 30.43 -13.17 13.35
C ALA A 98 30.37 -11.65 13.01
N ASP A 99 29.96 -11.30 11.78
CA ASP A 99 29.97 -9.93 11.28
C ASP A 99 28.55 -9.36 11.03
N ALA A 100 27.50 -10.15 11.32
CA ALA A 100 26.10 -9.74 11.15
C ALA A 100 25.28 -10.21 12.35
N ILE A 101 24.81 -9.27 13.15
CA ILE A 101 24.02 -9.52 14.35
C ILE A 101 22.56 -9.26 14.03
N THR A 102 21.69 -10.23 14.32
CA THR A 102 20.25 -10.10 14.10
C THR A 102 19.57 -9.76 15.42
N LEU A 103 18.75 -8.70 15.43
CA LEU A 103 17.83 -8.43 16.52
C LEU A 103 16.63 -9.38 16.40
N GLU A 104 16.38 -10.16 17.45
CA GLU A 104 15.16 -10.95 17.59
C GLU A 104 14.17 -10.21 18.49
N VAL A 105 12.88 -10.15 18.10
CA VAL A 105 11.83 -9.37 18.76
C VAL A 105 10.63 -10.27 19.07
N GLY A 106 10.03 -10.06 20.24
CA GLY A 106 8.86 -10.81 20.70
C GLY A 106 9.22 -12.19 21.29
N ALA A 107 8.22 -12.84 21.91
CA ALA A 107 8.34 -14.18 22.50
C ALA A 107 8.70 -15.23 21.43
N ASP A 108 8.21 -15.04 20.20
CA ASP A 108 8.46 -15.95 19.07
C ASP A 108 9.83 -15.70 18.40
N LYS A 109 10.62 -14.76 18.92
CA LYS A 109 11.95 -14.41 18.41
C LYS A 109 11.92 -14.04 16.91
N TRP A 110 10.98 -13.20 16.53
CA TRP A 110 10.89 -12.73 15.15
C TRP A 110 12.16 -11.98 14.74
N PRO A 111 12.88 -12.41 13.68
CA PRO A 111 14.13 -11.79 13.27
C PRO A 111 13.83 -10.44 12.60
N PHE A 112 14.36 -9.36 13.18
CA PHE A 112 14.29 -8.03 12.58
C PHE A 112 15.06 -8.05 11.24
N PRO A 113 14.47 -7.53 10.14
CA PRO A 113 14.98 -7.78 8.80
C PRO A 113 16.31 -7.11 8.48
N PHE A 114 16.71 -6.09 9.25
CA PHE A 114 17.96 -5.37 9.02
C PHE A 114 19.05 -5.86 9.97
N PRO A 115 20.07 -6.61 9.47
CA PRO A 115 21.17 -7.03 10.30
C PRO A 115 21.99 -5.81 10.77
N ILE A 116 22.58 -5.93 11.95
CA ILE A 116 23.53 -4.96 12.49
C ILE A 116 24.93 -5.42 12.13
N VAL A 117 25.63 -4.66 11.31
CA VAL A 117 26.94 -5.03 10.78
C VAL A 117 28.03 -4.06 11.26
N LYS A 118 29.27 -4.56 11.35
CA LYS A 118 30.42 -3.77 11.76
C LYS A 118 31.11 -3.15 10.53
N GLY A 119 31.12 -1.81 10.46
CA GLY A 119 31.81 -1.06 9.42
C GLY A 119 33.00 -0.26 9.97
N GLY A 120 33.65 0.54 9.10
CA GLY A 120 34.85 1.33 9.48
C GLY A 120 34.59 2.45 10.50
N GLY A 121 33.30 2.79 10.79
CA GLY A 121 32.91 3.82 11.76
C GLY A 121 32.20 3.27 12.99
N GLY A 122 32.07 1.95 13.13
CA GLY A 122 31.31 1.32 14.22
C GLY A 122 30.23 0.37 13.69
N TRP A 123 29.25 0.08 14.53
CA TRP A 123 28.11 -0.76 14.19
C TRP A 123 26.99 0.06 13.57
N HIS A 124 26.32 -0.47 12.55
CA HIS A 124 25.19 0.19 11.89
C HIS A 124 24.22 -0.86 11.33
N PHE A 125 22.98 -0.46 11.07
CA PHE A 125 22.02 -1.31 10.37
C PHE A 125 22.34 -1.36 8.87
N ASP A 126 22.35 -2.56 8.30
CA ASP A 126 22.43 -2.76 6.85
C ASP A 126 21.02 -2.85 6.28
N SER A 127 20.46 -1.70 5.91
CA SER A 127 19.09 -1.61 5.38
C SER A 127 18.95 -2.15 3.96
N ALA A 128 20.04 -2.34 3.23
CA ALA A 128 20.01 -2.96 1.92
C ALA A 128 19.86 -4.49 2.03
N ALA A 129 20.44 -5.08 3.10
CA ALA A 129 20.28 -6.49 3.36
C ALA A 129 18.85 -6.80 3.83
N GLY A 130 18.17 -7.71 3.16
CA GLY A 130 16.80 -8.12 3.51
C GLY A 130 15.70 -7.18 3.00
N ALA A 131 16.05 -6.06 2.35
CA ALA A 131 15.08 -5.12 1.81
C ALA A 131 14.11 -5.78 0.82
N GLU A 132 14.63 -6.57 -0.09
CA GLU A 132 13.84 -7.28 -1.11
C GLU A 132 12.87 -8.27 -0.46
N GLU A 133 13.33 -9.04 0.52
CA GLU A 133 12.50 -10.00 1.24
C GLU A 133 11.35 -9.33 2.00
N LEU A 134 11.62 -8.20 2.67
CA LEU A 134 10.62 -7.45 3.40
C LEU A 134 9.53 -6.90 2.48
N ILE A 135 9.94 -6.31 1.35
CA ILE A 135 9.00 -5.80 0.34
C ILE A 135 8.18 -6.94 -0.23
N ASN A 136 8.80 -8.06 -0.57
CA ASN A 136 8.10 -9.22 -1.13
C ASN A 136 7.04 -9.78 -0.18
N ARG A 137 7.35 -9.88 1.12
CA ARG A 137 6.36 -10.31 2.13
C ARG A 137 5.19 -9.33 2.24
N ARG A 138 5.47 -8.04 2.35
CA ARG A 138 4.45 -6.99 2.38
C ARG A 138 3.55 -7.03 1.15
N VAL A 139 4.15 -7.08 -0.04
CA VAL A 139 3.42 -7.18 -1.31
C VAL A 139 2.52 -8.41 -1.30
N GLY A 140 3.05 -9.59 -0.92
CA GLY A 140 2.28 -10.82 -0.86
C GLY A 140 1.09 -10.75 0.11
N GLU A 141 1.28 -10.22 1.33
CA GLU A 141 0.21 -10.04 2.31
C GLU A 141 -0.88 -9.08 1.81
N ASN A 142 -0.48 -7.94 1.24
CA ASN A 142 -1.40 -6.95 0.72
C ASN A 142 -2.19 -7.49 -0.48
N GLU A 143 -1.56 -8.23 -1.39
CA GLU A 143 -2.22 -8.84 -2.54
C GLU A 143 -3.25 -9.89 -2.10
N LEU A 144 -2.91 -10.77 -1.17
CA LEU A 144 -3.84 -11.75 -0.61
C LEU A 144 -5.02 -11.06 0.09
N SER A 145 -4.76 -10.05 0.92
CA SER A 145 -5.79 -9.27 1.60
C SER A 145 -6.70 -8.55 0.59
N THR A 146 -6.15 -8.09 -0.53
CA THR A 146 -6.90 -7.44 -1.60
C THR A 146 -7.81 -8.40 -2.35
N ILE A 147 -7.34 -9.62 -2.64
CA ILE A 147 -8.19 -10.67 -3.23
C ILE A 147 -9.37 -10.97 -2.32
N GLN A 148 -9.14 -11.13 -1.00
CA GLN A 148 -10.20 -11.35 -0.01
C GLN A 148 -11.18 -10.17 0.04
N SER A 149 -10.68 -8.93 -0.01
CA SER A 149 -11.50 -7.72 -0.04
C SER A 149 -12.36 -7.66 -1.31
N CYS A 150 -11.84 -8.07 -2.46
CA CYS A 150 -12.60 -8.18 -3.71
C CYS A 150 -13.75 -9.19 -3.59
N LEU A 151 -13.53 -10.33 -2.94
CA LEU A 151 -14.58 -11.34 -2.73
C LEU A 151 -15.61 -10.86 -1.71
N ALA A 152 -15.18 -10.25 -0.61
CA ALA A 152 -16.08 -9.67 0.38
C ALA A 152 -16.96 -8.56 -0.23
N PHE A 153 -16.42 -7.77 -1.15
CA PHE A 153 -17.20 -6.80 -1.92
C PHE A 153 -18.29 -7.47 -2.74
N VAL A 154 -17.99 -8.58 -3.43
CA VAL A 154 -19.00 -9.32 -4.23
C VAL A 154 -20.12 -9.84 -3.34
N ASP A 155 -19.81 -10.40 -2.18
CA ASP A 155 -20.81 -10.91 -1.26
C ASP A 155 -21.65 -9.78 -0.66
N ALA A 156 -21.03 -8.66 -0.31
CA ALA A 156 -21.74 -7.48 0.21
C ALA A 156 -22.70 -6.86 -0.83
N GLU A 157 -22.31 -6.82 -2.11
CA GLU A 157 -23.21 -6.34 -3.19
C GLU A 157 -24.41 -7.25 -3.38
N ARG A 158 -24.22 -8.56 -3.33
CA ARG A 158 -25.30 -9.57 -3.38
C ARG A 158 -26.24 -9.44 -2.19
N GLU A 159 -25.69 -9.26 -0.99
CA GLU A 159 -26.47 -9.03 0.22
C GLU A 159 -27.28 -7.74 0.13
N TYR A 160 -26.66 -6.61 -0.30
CA TYR A 160 -27.34 -5.34 -0.49
C TYR A 160 -28.52 -5.48 -1.44
N TYR A 161 -28.34 -6.15 -2.57
CA TYR A 161 -29.42 -6.43 -3.54
C TYR A 161 -30.55 -7.22 -2.88
N MET A 162 -30.24 -8.27 -2.11
CA MET A 162 -31.25 -9.12 -1.43
C MET A 162 -32.00 -8.37 -0.34
N LEU A 163 -31.34 -7.53 0.42
CA LEU A 163 -31.92 -6.76 1.51
C LEU A 163 -32.90 -5.69 1.01
N ASN A 164 -32.70 -5.15 -0.19
CA ASN A 164 -33.50 -4.04 -0.76
C ASN A 164 -33.75 -2.94 0.28
N VAL A 165 -32.68 -2.48 0.93
CA VAL A 165 -32.76 -1.59 2.11
C VAL A 165 -33.45 -0.25 1.82
N GLU A 166 -33.39 0.22 0.59
CA GLU A 166 -34.06 1.43 0.13
C GLU A 166 -35.54 1.20 -0.21
N LYS A 167 -36.02 -0.05 -0.13
CA LYS A 167 -37.39 -0.46 -0.51
C LYS A 167 -37.74 0.01 -1.92
N ALA A 168 -36.77 -0.02 -2.82
CA ALA A 168 -36.95 0.38 -4.20
C ALA A 168 -37.92 -0.60 -4.90
N SER A 169 -38.74 -0.07 -5.83
CA SER A 169 -39.63 -0.90 -6.63
C SER A 169 -38.87 -1.79 -7.61
N LEU A 170 -37.64 -1.42 -7.94
CA LEU A 170 -36.67 -2.18 -8.73
C LEU A 170 -35.41 -2.35 -7.89
N GLN A 171 -35.11 -3.60 -7.53
CA GLN A 171 -33.88 -3.92 -6.77
C GLN A 171 -32.64 -3.57 -7.59
N HIS A 172 -31.65 -3.02 -6.94
CA HIS A 172 -30.38 -2.61 -7.55
C HIS A 172 -29.21 -2.86 -6.60
N TYR A 173 -28.01 -2.86 -7.12
CA TYR A 173 -26.76 -2.95 -6.36
C TYR A 173 -26.36 -1.58 -5.80
N ALA A 174 -25.48 -1.57 -4.82
CA ALA A 174 -24.98 -0.33 -4.23
C ALA A 174 -24.10 0.43 -5.23
N SER A 175 -24.31 1.73 -5.33
CA SER A 175 -23.50 2.59 -6.20
C SER A 175 -22.25 3.15 -5.50
N LYS A 176 -22.05 2.81 -4.22
CA LYS A 176 -20.96 3.30 -3.36
C LYS A 176 -20.52 2.24 -2.38
N LEU A 177 -19.25 2.30 -1.99
CA LEU A 177 -18.74 1.49 -0.87
C LEU A 177 -19.29 2.01 0.47
N ILE A 178 -19.40 3.33 0.63
CA ILE A 178 -19.89 3.99 1.84
C ILE A 178 -21.09 4.82 1.50
N SER A 179 -22.16 4.66 2.27
CA SER A 179 -23.40 5.42 2.13
C SER A 179 -23.19 6.89 2.47
N ALA A 180 -23.94 7.77 1.79
CA ALA A 180 -24.03 9.16 2.21
C ALA A 180 -24.67 9.25 3.61
N GLU A 181 -24.36 10.31 4.34
CA GLU A 181 -24.88 10.54 5.70
C GLU A 181 -26.43 10.45 5.72
N GLY A 182 -26.95 9.63 6.64
CA GLY A 182 -28.38 9.40 6.79
C GLY A 182 -29.03 8.58 5.66
N LYS A 183 -28.25 8.01 4.74
CA LYS A 183 -28.73 7.14 3.65
C LYS A 183 -28.21 5.71 3.81
N LYS A 184 -28.76 4.83 2.99
CA LYS A 184 -28.31 3.43 2.83
C LYS A 184 -28.04 3.12 1.35
N ASP A 185 -27.41 4.09 0.64
CA ASP A 185 -27.10 4.05 -0.78
C ASP A 185 -25.68 3.51 -1.12
N GLY A 186 -25.08 2.84 -0.16
CA GLY A 186 -23.77 2.16 -0.26
C GLY A 186 -23.73 0.89 0.57
N LEU A 187 -22.63 0.14 0.52
CA LEU A 187 -22.46 -1.14 1.20
C LEU A 187 -22.21 -1.00 2.72
N TYR A 188 -21.75 0.16 3.16
CA TYR A 188 -21.56 0.46 4.56
C TYR A 188 -22.36 1.70 5.00
N TRP A 189 -23.02 1.58 6.14
CA TRP A 189 -23.61 2.65 6.94
C TRP A 189 -23.48 2.30 8.42
N PRO A 190 -23.37 3.30 9.32
CA PRO A 190 -23.34 3.05 10.75
C PRO A 190 -24.68 2.45 11.22
N THR A 191 -24.61 1.40 12.03
CA THR A 191 -25.77 0.73 12.64
C THR A 191 -25.72 0.81 14.15
N GLY A 192 -26.87 0.92 14.80
CA GLY A 192 -26.99 0.84 16.26
C GLY A 192 -26.88 -0.60 16.75
N ALA A 193 -26.73 -0.77 18.06
CA ALA A 193 -26.53 -2.09 18.71
C ALA A 193 -27.66 -3.10 18.48
N ASN A 194 -28.86 -2.66 18.09
CA ASN A 194 -30.03 -3.50 17.85
C ASN A 194 -30.48 -3.45 16.37
N GLU A 195 -29.67 -2.94 15.48
CA GLU A 195 -29.95 -2.89 14.05
C GLU A 195 -29.15 -3.96 13.32
N GLU A 196 -29.71 -4.46 12.22
CA GLU A 196 -28.97 -5.36 11.30
C GLU A 196 -27.74 -4.63 10.79
N PRO A 197 -26.55 -5.28 10.81
CA PRO A 197 -25.33 -4.69 10.28
C PRO A 197 -25.48 -4.37 8.79
N SER A 198 -24.74 -3.37 8.31
CA SER A 198 -24.62 -3.14 6.88
C SER A 198 -23.78 -4.22 6.21
N PRO A 199 -23.94 -4.50 4.90
CA PRO A 199 -23.24 -5.59 4.20
C PRO A 199 -21.71 -5.59 4.37
N LEU A 200 -21.08 -4.43 4.44
CA LEU A 200 -19.66 -4.29 4.79
C LEU A 200 -19.43 -3.93 6.26
N GLY A 201 -20.44 -4.06 7.14
CA GLY A 201 -20.34 -3.64 8.53
C GLY A 201 -19.22 -4.32 9.30
N GLU A 202 -19.04 -5.64 9.13
CA GLU A 202 -17.98 -6.42 9.76
C GLU A 202 -16.59 -6.03 9.23
N ALA A 203 -16.44 -5.90 7.90
CA ALA A 203 -15.20 -5.48 7.26
C ALA A 203 -14.77 -4.08 7.75
N PHE A 204 -15.73 -3.15 7.86
CA PHE A 204 -15.47 -1.81 8.38
C PHE A 204 -15.19 -1.79 9.89
N ALA A 205 -15.80 -2.67 10.67
CA ALA A 205 -15.47 -2.82 12.09
C ALA A 205 -14.03 -3.31 12.28
N LYS A 206 -13.58 -4.27 11.46
CA LYS A 206 -12.19 -4.74 11.42
C LYS A 206 -11.25 -3.62 10.99
N ALA A 207 -11.52 -2.94 9.87
CA ALA A 207 -10.73 -1.81 9.40
C ALA A 207 -10.60 -0.68 10.44
N ARG A 208 -11.66 -0.45 11.23
CA ARG A 208 -11.63 0.51 12.34
C ARG A 208 -10.74 0.03 13.48
N ALA A 209 -10.80 -1.23 13.84
CA ALA A 209 -9.94 -1.82 14.87
C ALA A 209 -8.46 -1.74 14.47
N GLU A 210 -8.16 -1.86 13.18
CA GLU A 210 -6.83 -1.70 12.59
C GLU A 210 -6.40 -0.23 12.42
N GLY A 211 -7.30 0.75 12.68
CA GLY A 211 -6.99 2.18 12.64
C GLY A 211 -7.22 2.86 11.29
N TYR A 212 -7.75 2.16 10.27
CA TYR A 212 -8.05 2.76 8.96
C TYR A 212 -9.22 3.75 8.99
N LEU A 213 -10.14 3.56 9.94
CA LEU A 213 -11.33 4.40 10.11
C LEU A 213 -11.25 5.10 11.45
N GLN A 214 -10.60 6.25 11.51
CA GLN A 214 -10.70 7.17 12.65
C GLN A 214 -12.01 7.96 12.55
N GLU A 215 -12.37 8.73 13.59
CA GLU A 215 -13.62 9.51 13.61
C GLU A 215 -13.76 10.33 12.30
N GLY A 216 -14.73 9.92 11.49
CA GLY A 216 -15.01 10.49 10.17
C GLY A 216 -15.16 9.43 9.09
N GLU A 217 -15.61 9.85 7.92
CA GLU A 217 -15.69 8.99 6.74
C GLU A 217 -14.27 8.69 6.22
N PRO A 218 -14.01 7.46 5.71
CA PRO A 218 -12.74 7.17 5.03
C PRO A 218 -12.55 8.18 3.90
N LYS A 219 -11.36 8.76 3.84
CA LYS A 219 -11.03 9.69 2.76
C LYS A 219 -11.10 8.93 1.44
N LYS A 220 -11.84 9.46 0.47
CA LYS A 220 -11.92 8.88 -0.87
C LYS A 220 -10.50 8.70 -1.43
N GLY A 221 -10.17 7.45 -1.80
CA GLY A 221 -8.84 7.11 -2.30
C GLY A 221 -7.78 6.87 -1.22
N ALA A 222 -8.16 6.80 0.06
CA ALA A 222 -7.25 6.31 1.10
C ALA A 222 -6.97 4.82 0.86
N PRO A 223 -5.72 4.37 1.05
CA PRO A 223 -5.39 2.97 0.92
C PRO A 223 -5.99 2.15 2.05
N PHE A 224 -6.34 0.91 1.74
CA PHE A 224 -6.70 -0.13 2.70
C PHE A 224 -5.88 -1.38 2.38
N HIS A 225 -5.09 -1.86 3.32
CA HIS A 225 -4.08 -2.90 3.11
C HIS A 225 -3.18 -2.62 1.88
N GLY A 226 -2.70 -1.38 1.77
CA GLY A 226 -1.82 -0.95 0.69
C GLY A 226 -2.48 -0.76 -0.68
N TYR A 227 -3.82 -0.90 -0.79
CA TYR A 227 -4.57 -0.84 -2.05
C TYR A 227 -5.65 0.23 -2.07
N ILE A 228 -5.88 0.78 -3.25
CA ILE A 228 -6.96 1.72 -3.55
C ILE A 228 -8.04 0.99 -4.33
N TYR A 229 -9.31 1.17 -3.93
CA TYR A 229 -10.48 0.48 -4.49
C TYR A 229 -11.38 1.46 -5.22
N ARG A 230 -11.89 1.07 -6.41
CA ARG A 230 -12.79 1.88 -7.21
C ARG A 230 -13.84 1.03 -7.92
N LEU A 231 -15.11 1.43 -7.83
CA LEU A 231 -16.21 0.81 -8.55
C LEU A 231 -16.09 1.04 -10.06
N LEU A 232 -16.48 0.02 -10.83
CA LEU A 232 -16.62 0.07 -12.29
C LEU A 232 -18.10 -0.01 -12.65
N THR A 233 -18.50 0.69 -13.72
CA THR A 233 -19.90 0.89 -14.07
C THR A 233 -20.36 0.08 -15.29
N GLY A 234 -19.54 -0.85 -15.76
CA GLY A 234 -19.88 -1.69 -16.91
C GLY A 234 -18.86 -2.80 -17.12
N GLN A 235 -19.12 -3.62 -18.13
CA GLN A 235 -18.18 -4.64 -18.59
C GLN A 235 -17.90 -4.56 -20.09
N GLY A 236 -16.75 -5.08 -20.48
CA GLY A 236 -16.27 -5.14 -21.85
C GLY A 236 -16.64 -6.43 -22.57
N PRO A 237 -16.24 -6.56 -23.84
CA PRO A 237 -16.64 -7.69 -24.69
C PRO A 237 -16.02 -9.03 -24.27
N ASN A 238 -14.92 -9.04 -23.48
CA ASN A 238 -14.27 -10.25 -23.04
C ASN A 238 -14.80 -10.79 -21.70
N ALA A 239 -15.70 -10.06 -21.07
CA ALA A 239 -16.43 -10.53 -19.90
C ALA A 239 -17.54 -11.51 -20.29
N ALA A 240 -17.94 -12.38 -19.38
CA ALA A 240 -19.07 -13.28 -19.58
C ALA A 240 -20.34 -12.44 -19.89
N GLY A 241 -21.10 -12.83 -20.90
CA GLY A 241 -22.27 -12.09 -21.37
C GLY A 241 -21.98 -10.91 -22.30
N GLY A 242 -20.71 -10.60 -22.60
CA GLY A 242 -20.32 -9.54 -23.53
C GLY A 242 -20.38 -8.13 -22.93
N ALA A 243 -20.24 -7.12 -23.77
CA ALA A 243 -20.18 -5.72 -23.35
C ALA A 243 -21.56 -5.14 -23.03
N TYR A 244 -21.71 -4.57 -21.82
CA TYR A 244 -22.86 -3.72 -21.45
C TYR A 244 -22.55 -2.83 -20.27
N ASP A 245 -23.38 -1.82 -20.07
CA ASP A 245 -23.29 -0.90 -18.94
C ASP A 245 -24.11 -1.44 -17.76
N TYR A 246 -23.59 -1.35 -16.56
CA TYR A 246 -24.29 -1.74 -15.34
C TYR A 246 -25.29 -0.67 -14.88
N LEU A 247 -25.02 0.60 -15.24
CA LEU A 247 -25.85 1.74 -14.89
C LEU A 247 -27.06 1.87 -15.82
N VAL A 248 -28.24 1.95 -15.22
CA VAL A 248 -29.50 2.31 -15.89
C VAL A 248 -30.16 3.35 -15.02
N ASN A 249 -30.34 4.58 -15.53
CA ASN A 249 -30.91 5.72 -14.78
C ASN A 249 -30.20 5.92 -13.41
N ASP A 250 -28.87 5.93 -13.42
CA ASP A 250 -28.00 6.09 -12.24
C ASP A 250 -28.09 4.97 -11.18
N MET A 251 -28.79 3.88 -11.46
CA MET A 251 -28.85 2.69 -10.62
C MET A 251 -28.03 1.54 -11.23
N LEU A 252 -27.28 0.80 -10.41
CA LEU A 252 -26.56 -0.40 -10.83
C LEU A 252 -27.55 -1.59 -10.93
N LEU A 253 -28.13 -1.77 -12.11
CA LEU A 253 -29.14 -2.82 -12.40
C LEU A 253 -28.53 -4.01 -13.16
N GLY A 254 -27.56 -3.76 -14.03
CA GLY A 254 -26.97 -4.79 -14.89
C GLY A 254 -25.91 -5.64 -14.19
N GLY A 255 -25.42 -5.20 -13.05
CA GLY A 255 -24.31 -5.84 -12.33
C GLY A 255 -23.46 -4.81 -11.59
N PHE A 256 -22.31 -5.25 -11.14
CA PHE A 256 -21.31 -4.43 -10.45
C PHE A 256 -19.91 -4.94 -10.75
N ALA A 257 -18.91 -4.09 -10.60
CA ALA A 257 -17.52 -4.50 -10.63
C ALA A 257 -16.62 -3.54 -9.84
N LEU A 258 -15.43 -4.01 -9.52
CA LEU A 258 -14.42 -3.31 -8.75
C LEU A 258 -13.06 -3.43 -9.41
N VAL A 259 -12.26 -2.39 -9.36
CA VAL A 259 -10.81 -2.43 -9.57
C VAL A 259 -10.10 -2.09 -8.28
N ALA A 260 -9.07 -2.86 -7.95
CA ALA A 260 -8.17 -2.62 -6.83
C ALA A 260 -6.73 -2.54 -7.36
N PHE A 261 -5.99 -1.49 -6.98
CA PHE A 261 -4.63 -1.27 -7.44
C PHE A 261 -3.75 -0.74 -6.32
N PRO A 262 -2.43 -1.05 -6.31
CA PRO A 262 -1.54 -0.65 -5.24
C PRO A 262 -1.46 0.87 -5.10
N ALA A 263 -1.41 1.35 -3.86
CA ALA A 263 -1.19 2.75 -3.54
C ALA A 263 0.19 3.21 -4.01
N GLU A 264 1.19 2.31 -3.91
CA GLU A 264 2.55 2.53 -4.36
C GLU A 264 3.08 1.26 -5.06
N TYR A 265 3.16 1.30 -6.40
CA TYR A 265 3.63 0.18 -7.22
C TYR A 265 5.04 -0.29 -6.81
N GLY A 266 5.19 -1.61 -6.62
CA GLY A 266 6.46 -2.24 -6.22
C GLY A 266 6.79 -2.11 -4.73
N ASN A 267 5.97 -1.40 -3.95
CA ASN A 267 6.15 -1.23 -2.51
C ASN A 267 4.94 -1.73 -1.71
N SER A 268 3.74 -1.25 -2.02
CA SER A 268 2.50 -1.75 -1.38
C SER A 268 1.87 -2.93 -2.13
N GLY A 269 2.20 -3.10 -3.40
CA GLY A 269 1.72 -4.18 -4.26
C GLY A 269 2.28 -4.04 -5.67
N VAL A 270 2.17 -5.11 -6.45
CA VAL A 270 2.55 -5.17 -7.87
C VAL A 270 1.32 -5.39 -8.74
N MET A 271 0.46 -6.35 -8.35
CA MET A 271 -0.69 -6.73 -9.15
C MET A 271 -1.84 -5.74 -9.00
N THR A 272 -2.55 -5.48 -10.08
CA THR A 272 -3.87 -4.83 -10.09
C THR A 272 -4.93 -5.91 -10.25
N PHE A 273 -6.01 -5.79 -9.48
CA PHE A 273 -7.09 -6.77 -9.46
C PHE A 273 -8.39 -6.16 -10.01
N ILE A 274 -9.15 -6.98 -10.75
CA ILE A 274 -10.53 -6.66 -11.14
C ILE A 274 -11.45 -7.83 -10.79
N VAL A 275 -12.68 -7.50 -10.38
CA VAL A 275 -13.72 -8.47 -10.07
C VAL A 275 -15.07 -7.92 -10.49
N ASN A 276 -15.99 -8.79 -10.91
CA ASN A 276 -17.37 -8.42 -11.18
C ASN A 276 -18.36 -9.33 -10.42
N HIS A 277 -19.64 -9.21 -10.71
CA HIS A 277 -20.73 -9.97 -10.10
C HIS A 277 -20.62 -11.49 -10.27
N ASP A 278 -19.80 -11.99 -11.20
CA ASP A 278 -19.50 -13.43 -11.31
C ASP A 278 -18.66 -13.93 -10.13
N GLY A 279 -17.93 -13.03 -9.43
CA GLY A 279 -17.11 -13.38 -8.28
C GLY A 279 -15.77 -14.00 -8.66
N VAL A 280 -15.32 -13.82 -9.89
CA VAL A 280 -14.01 -14.28 -10.34
C VAL A 280 -13.05 -13.09 -10.33
N VAL A 281 -11.98 -13.20 -9.54
CA VAL A 281 -10.92 -12.20 -9.46
C VAL A 281 -9.92 -12.45 -10.59
N TYR A 282 -9.51 -11.38 -11.25
CA TYR A 282 -8.44 -11.38 -12.24
C TYR A 282 -7.35 -10.41 -11.82
N SER A 283 -6.10 -10.75 -12.09
CA SER A 283 -4.92 -9.93 -11.80
C SER A 283 -4.12 -9.60 -13.05
N GLN A 284 -3.45 -8.47 -13.02
CA GLN A 284 -2.48 -8.05 -14.03
C GLN A 284 -1.45 -7.11 -13.42
N ASP A 285 -0.19 -7.30 -13.74
CA ASP A 285 0.85 -6.30 -13.52
C ASP A 285 0.75 -5.23 -14.61
N LEU A 286 0.40 -3.99 -14.19
CA LEU A 286 0.31 -2.82 -15.08
C LEU A 286 1.61 -2.04 -15.16
N GLY A 287 2.64 -2.44 -14.40
CA GLY A 287 3.96 -1.80 -14.36
C GLY A 287 4.00 -0.47 -13.59
N PRO A 288 5.10 0.29 -13.71
CA PRO A 288 5.30 1.50 -12.92
C PRO A 288 4.25 2.60 -13.09
N ASP A 289 3.51 2.59 -14.20
CA ASP A 289 2.41 3.53 -14.47
C ASP A 289 1.05 3.05 -13.92
N THR A 290 1.04 2.06 -13.02
CA THR A 290 -0.17 1.37 -12.52
C THR A 290 -1.28 2.35 -12.10
N THR A 291 -0.99 3.34 -11.29
CA THR A 291 -2.01 4.30 -10.81
C THR A 291 -2.73 4.98 -11.97
N LYS A 292 -1.99 5.45 -12.98
CA LYS A 292 -2.56 6.11 -14.16
C LYS A 292 -3.41 5.15 -14.99
N LEU A 293 -2.91 3.94 -15.22
CA LEU A 293 -3.58 2.92 -16.03
C LEU A 293 -4.83 2.40 -15.33
N ALA A 294 -4.75 2.11 -14.04
CA ALA A 294 -5.88 1.64 -13.24
C ALA A 294 -7.02 2.69 -13.13
N LEU A 295 -6.67 3.97 -13.02
CA LEU A 295 -7.66 5.05 -13.05
C LEU A 295 -8.37 5.20 -14.41
N ALA A 296 -7.77 4.72 -15.48
CA ALA A 296 -8.36 4.72 -16.83
C ALA A 296 -9.22 3.46 -17.12
N ILE A 297 -9.26 2.47 -16.23
CA ILE A 297 -10.11 1.28 -16.37
C ILE A 297 -11.55 1.66 -15.99
N ASP A 298 -12.43 1.82 -16.94
CA ASP A 298 -13.85 2.17 -16.70
C ASP A 298 -14.78 0.95 -16.68
N LYS A 299 -14.33 -0.16 -17.24
CA LYS A 299 -15.12 -1.39 -17.40
C LYS A 299 -14.32 -2.62 -16.97
N PHE A 300 -15.02 -3.60 -16.40
CA PHE A 300 -14.48 -4.93 -16.19
C PHE A 300 -14.31 -5.64 -17.53
N ASP A 301 -13.09 -5.86 -17.98
CA ASP A 301 -12.81 -6.53 -19.25
C ASP A 301 -11.57 -7.43 -19.13
N PRO A 302 -11.74 -8.72 -18.74
CA PRO A 302 -10.64 -9.61 -18.42
C PRO A 302 -9.97 -10.24 -19.67
N ALA A 303 -9.72 -9.39 -20.70
CA ALA A 303 -8.94 -9.81 -21.87
C ALA A 303 -7.48 -10.08 -21.47
N ALA A 304 -6.78 -10.95 -22.22
CA ALA A 304 -5.35 -11.09 -22.02
C ALA A 304 -4.65 -9.72 -22.10
N PRO A 305 -3.69 -9.42 -21.17
CA PRO A 305 -2.96 -10.33 -20.31
C PRO A 305 -3.53 -10.58 -18.90
N TRP A 306 -4.77 -10.17 -18.59
CA TRP A 306 -5.39 -10.48 -17.30
C TRP A 306 -5.42 -11.99 -17.05
N LYS A 307 -5.03 -12.39 -15.85
CA LYS A 307 -5.01 -13.80 -15.43
C LYS A 307 -6.04 -14.02 -14.33
N ARG A 308 -6.76 -15.12 -14.42
CA ARG A 308 -7.68 -15.53 -13.36
C ARG A 308 -6.89 -15.99 -12.14
N GLU A 309 -7.29 -15.51 -10.97
CA GLU A 309 -6.79 -16.01 -9.69
C GLU A 309 -7.48 -17.33 -9.32
N GLU A 310 -6.69 -18.31 -8.92
CA GLU A 310 -7.20 -19.64 -8.54
C GLU A 310 -7.59 -19.66 -7.07
N SER A 311 -8.70 -20.34 -6.75
CA SER A 311 -9.26 -20.41 -5.40
C SER A 311 -8.34 -21.08 -4.37
N GLU A 312 -7.38 -21.90 -4.81
CA GLU A 312 -6.43 -22.57 -3.92
C GLU A 312 -5.46 -21.60 -3.24
N ASN A 313 -5.19 -20.44 -3.86
CA ASN A 313 -4.35 -19.39 -3.29
C ASN A 313 -5.10 -18.53 -2.25
N ILE A 314 -6.43 -18.66 -2.16
CA ILE A 314 -7.28 -17.80 -1.34
C ILE A 314 -7.47 -18.34 0.10
N ILE A 315 -7.14 -19.61 0.36
CA ILE A 315 -7.51 -20.32 1.62
C ILE A 315 -6.40 -20.31 2.69
N VAL A 316 -5.25 -19.70 2.49
CA VAL A 316 -4.05 -19.96 3.31
C VAL A 316 -3.92 -19.15 4.61
N THR A 317 -4.87 -18.32 5.04
CA THR A 317 -4.71 -17.58 6.32
C THR A 317 -5.93 -17.60 7.25
N GLY A 318 -6.67 -18.69 7.32
CA GLY A 318 -7.88 -18.80 8.17
C GLY A 318 -7.87 -19.90 9.24
N THR A 319 -6.79 -20.67 9.45
CA THR A 319 -6.70 -21.65 10.52
C THR A 319 -5.74 -21.18 11.61
N ALA A 320 -6.20 -20.22 12.42
CA ALA A 320 -5.76 -20.20 13.81
C ALA A 320 -6.24 -21.52 14.44
N THR A 321 -5.31 -22.44 14.68
CA THR A 321 -5.57 -23.65 15.45
C THR A 321 -6.06 -23.25 16.83
N VAL A 322 -7.36 -23.44 17.06
CA VAL A 322 -7.93 -23.46 18.43
C VAL A 322 -7.23 -24.61 19.16
N PRO A 323 -6.52 -24.39 20.25
CA PRO A 323 -5.99 -25.49 21.04
C PRO A 323 -7.17 -26.28 21.59
N ALA A 324 -7.22 -27.59 21.29
CA ALA A 324 -8.13 -28.51 21.91
C ALA A 324 -7.81 -28.59 23.42
N ASN A 325 -8.86 -28.48 24.26
CA ASN A 325 -8.83 -28.67 25.71
C ASN A 325 -8.19 -29.98 26.15
#